data_a808fc29538b84dae767260c888bd40c
#
_entry.id   a808fc29538b84dae767260c888bd40c
#
_cell.length_a   1.000
_cell.length_b   1.000
_cell.length_c   1.000
_cell.angle_alpha   90.00
_cell.angle_beta   90.00
_cell.angle_gamma   90.00
#
_symmetry.space_group_name_H-M   'P 1'
#
loop_
_entity.id
_entity.type
_entity.pdbx_description
1 polymer ?
#
loop_
_entity_poly.entity_id
_entity_poly.type
_entity_poly.pdbx_seq_one_letter_code
_entity_poly.pdbx_strand_id
1 'polypeptide(L)'
;MSFSSEVKKELAGQIGNARHCQIAELAALLIFCCVVRATDGGDIHIDYESEHLDVTEKYVTLLKKLFHISPEIIVKPDLRRRKKEVYQVNITDRSLAITILQLVRFLSDSEDFAEDVPLAHQVILNRSCCRRAFLRGAFLAAGSVSDPDKSYHFEIVCTEENLADQLCELMVELGIDARRVQRQKYAITYVKGSEQIADLLGMMEARVMMLQYENSRIINEVRGNINRKVNCETANINKTANAAARQIEDIELIENTMGLSKLPNGLDEMARVRLQYPTATLSELGDLINPPVGKSGVNHRLRKIGEIAERIRTQGGSIRNG
;
A
#
# COMPACT_ATOMS: atom_id res chain seq x y z
N MET A 1 5.12 14.23 -13.05
CA MET A 1 3.74 13.68 -12.96
C MET A 1 3.68 12.71 -11.79
N SER A 2 2.52 12.41 -11.23
CA SER A 2 2.40 11.40 -10.18
C SER A 2 2.34 10.00 -10.80
N PHE A 3 2.74 8.96 -10.05
CA PHE A 3 2.62 7.57 -10.50
C PHE A 3 1.20 7.25 -10.98
N SER A 4 0.17 7.66 -10.22
CA SER A 4 -1.22 7.49 -10.61
C SER A 4 -1.58 8.16 -11.94
N SER A 5 -1.01 9.35 -12.23
CA SER A 5 -1.24 10.04 -13.50
C SER A 5 -0.61 9.29 -14.69
N GLU A 6 0.56 8.69 -14.49
CA GLU A 6 1.23 7.90 -15.52
C GLU A 6 0.47 6.61 -15.81
N VAL A 7 -0.05 5.93 -14.76
CA VAL A 7 -0.95 4.78 -14.94
C VAL A 7 -2.20 5.19 -15.73
N LYS A 8 -2.85 6.30 -15.37
CA LYS A 8 -4.03 6.79 -16.12
C LYS A 8 -3.70 7.08 -17.58
N LYS A 9 -2.56 7.70 -17.84
CA LYS A 9 -2.11 8.01 -19.21
C LYS A 9 -1.88 6.74 -20.05
N GLU A 10 -1.22 5.72 -19.48
CA GLU A 10 -1.04 4.43 -20.17
C GLU A 10 -2.40 3.79 -20.48
N LEU A 11 -3.29 3.71 -19.46
CA LEU A 11 -4.60 3.09 -19.60
C LEU A 11 -5.52 3.84 -20.56
N ALA A 12 -5.42 5.16 -20.64
CA ALA A 12 -6.19 5.97 -21.59
C ALA A 12 -5.83 5.65 -23.03
N GLY A 13 -4.56 5.36 -23.30
CA GLY A 13 -4.10 4.92 -24.63
C GLY A 13 -4.53 3.50 -25.04
N GLN A 14 -4.98 2.68 -24.07
CA GLN A 14 -5.40 1.30 -24.33
C GLN A 14 -6.88 1.24 -24.74
N ILE A 15 -7.15 0.91 -26.00
CA ILE A 15 -8.53 0.73 -26.47
C ILE A 15 -8.70 -0.69 -26.98
N GLY A 16 -9.46 -1.48 -26.24
CA GLY A 16 -9.75 -2.87 -26.61
C GLY A 16 -10.45 -2.97 -27.97
N ASN A 17 -10.19 -4.06 -28.71
CA ASN A 17 -10.83 -4.29 -30.02
C ASN A 17 -12.24 -4.89 -29.89
N ALA A 18 -12.53 -5.55 -28.77
CA ALA A 18 -13.82 -6.23 -28.59
C ALA A 18 -14.91 -5.22 -28.19
N ARG A 19 -15.97 -5.14 -29.01
CA ARG A 19 -17.10 -4.22 -28.79
C ARG A 19 -17.70 -4.35 -27.38
N HIS A 20 -17.87 -5.57 -26.86
CA HIS A 20 -18.42 -5.78 -25.50
C HIS A 20 -17.52 -5.20 -24.40
N CYS A 21 -16.18 -5.21 -24.55
CA CYS A 21 -15.27 -4.57 -23.61
C CYS A 21 -15.33 -3.04 -23.71
N GLN A 22 -15.48 -2.50 -24.93
CA GLN A 22 -15.67 -1.05 -25.13
C GLN A 22 -16.96 -0.57 -24.47
N ILE A 23 -18.03 -1.34 -24.57
CA ILE A 23 -19.32 -1.03 -23.89
C ILE A 23 -19.15 -1.06 -22.37
N ALA A 24 -18.48 -2.07 -21.82
CA ALA A 24 -18.24 -2.16 -20.38
C ALA A 24 -17.38 -1.01 -19.85
N GLU A 25 -16.36 -0.61 -20.59
CA GLU A 25 -15.50 0.53 -20.23
C GLU A 25 -16.24 1.86 -20.34
N LEU A 26 -17.07 2.05 -21.37
CA LEU A 26 -17.94 3.21 -21.51
C LEU A 26 -18.97 3.29 -20.37
N ALA A 27 -19.57 2.17 -19.97
CA ALA A 27 -20.51 2.12 -18.85
C ALA A 27 -19.86 2.62 -17.55
N ALA A 28 -18.63 2.21 -17.28
CA ALA A 28 -17.88 2.73 -16.11
C ALA A 28 -17.64 4.25 -16.20
N LEU A 29 -17.21 4.76 -17.34
CA LEU A 29 -17.00 6.20 -17.52
C LEU A 29 -18.32 7.00 -17.36
N LEU A 30 -19.43 6.44 -17.82
CA LEU A 30 -20.75 7.08 -17.65
C LEU A 30 -21.16 7.10 -16.17
N ILE A 31 -20.94 6.04 -15.42
CA ILE A 31 -21.28 5.97 -13.97
C ILE A 31 -20.46 6.99 -13.15
N PHE A 32 -19.18 7.09 -13.42
CA PHE A 32 -18.26 7.84 -12.55
C PHE A 32 -17.99 9.27 -13.01
N CYS A 33 -18.20 9.61 -14.30
CA CYS A 33 -17.86 10.92 -14.87
C CYS A 33 -19.06 11.66 -15.44
N CYS A 34 -20.24 11.04 -15.56
CA CYS A 34 -21.37 11.70 -16.20
C CYS A 34 -22.50 12.01 -15.23
N VAL A 35 -23.23 13.07 -15.55
CA VAL A 35 -24.51 13.39 -14.97
C VAL A 35 -25.56 13.31 -16.08
N VAL A 36 -26.55 12.45 -15.90
CA VAL A 36 -27.71 12.36 -16.81
C VAL A 36 -28.77 13.33 -16.31
N ARG A 37 -29.20 14.24 -17.16
CA ARG A 37 -30.25 15.24 -16.86
C ARG A 37 -31.47 14.94 -17.71
N ALA A 38 -32.61 14.75 -17.05
CA ALA A 38 -33.91 14.71 -17.69
C ALA A 38 -34.61 16.05 -17.40
N THR A 39 -35.17 16.70 -18.43
CA THR A 39 -35.96 17.94 -18.29
C THR A 39 -37.45 17.58 -18.25
N ASP A 40 -38.27 18.47 -17.68
CA ASP A 40 -39.73 18.27 -17.62
C ASP A 40 -40.36 18.18 -19.03
N GLY A 41 -39.64 18.63 -20.07
CA GLY A 41 -40.01 18.48 -21.48
C GLY A 41 -39.70 17.14 -22.11
N GLY A 42 -39.10 16.19 -21.34
CA GLY A 42 -38.71 14.87 -21.81
C GLY A 42 -37.34 14.83 -22.53
N ASP A 43 -36.60 15.94 -22.56
CA ASP A 43 -35.24 15.94 -23.10
C ASP A 43 -34.26 15.26 -22.14
N ILE A 44 -33.36 14.42 -22.67
CA ILE A 44 -32.32 13.73 -21.93
C ILE A 44 -30.97 14.18 -22.47
N HIS A 45 -30.11 14.64 -21.56
CA HIS A 45 -28.74 15.06 -21.84
C HIS A 45 -27.75 14.27 -21.00
N ILE A 46 -26.53 14.04 -21.55
CA ILE A 46 -25.43 13.42 -20.84
C ILE A 46 -24.29 14.43 -20.77
N ASP A 47 -23.97 14.88 -19.56
CA ASP A 47 -22.88 15.79 -19.27
C ASP A 47 -21.71 15.02 -18.66
N TYR A 48 -20.64 14.84 -19.43
CA TYR A 48 -19.38 14.22 -18.97
C TYR A 48 -18.43 15.30 -18.46
N GLU A 49 -17.72 15.02 -17.36
CA GLU A 49 -16.70 15.90 -16.80
C GLU A 49 -15.51 15.12 -16.24
N SER A 50 -14.28 15.58 -16.52
CA SER A 50 -13.05 15.01 -15.96
C SER A 50 -11.95 16.05 -15.79
N GLU A 51 -11.07 15.87 -14.78
CA GLU A 51 -9.82 16.65 -14.60
C GLU A 51 -8.67 16.15 -15.52
N HIS A 52 -8.87 15.07 -16.30
CA HIS A 52 -7.85 14.43 -17.10
C HIS A 52 -8.19 14.44 -18.59
N LEU A 53 -7.39 15.16 -19.38
CA LEU A 53 -7.57 15.22 -20.85
C LEU A 53 -7.50 13.82 -21.48
N ASP A 54 -6.47 13.04 -21.14
CA ASP A 54 -6.29 11.68 -21.72
C ASP A 54 -7.53 10.79 -21.50
N VAL A 55 -8.19 10.89 -20.34
CA VAL A 55 -9.42 10.14 -20.04
C VAL A 55 -10.60 10.65 -20.87
N THR A 56 -10.69 11.95 -21.07
CA THR A 56 -11.73 12.60 -21.92
C THR A 56 -11.57 12.21 -23.38
N GLU A 57 -10.34 12.20 -23.89
CA GLU A 57 -10.03 11.76 -25.26
C GLU A 57 -10.40 10.28 -25.46
N LYS A 58 -10.17 9.44 -24.44
CA LYS A 58 -10.61 8.05 -24.46
C LYS A 58 -12.12 7.92 -24.51
N TYR A 59 -12.85 8.71 -23.71
CA TYR A 59 -14.32 8.75 -23.73
C TYR A 59 -14.83 9.09 -25.13
N VAL A 60 -14.32 10.16 -25.76
CA VAL A 60 -14.67 10.55 -27.13
C VAL A 60 -14.32 9.45 -28.13
N THR A 61 -13.16 8.78 -27.96
CA THR A 61 -12.76 7.66 -28.83
C THR A 61 -13.71 6.47 -28.73
N LEU A 62 -14.19 6.14 -27.54
CA LEU A 62 -15.21 5.10 -27.33
C LEU A 62 -16.53 5.48 -27.99
N LEU A 63 -16.97 6.72 -27.84
CA LEU A 63 -18.17 7.23 -28.53
C LEU A 63 -18.03 7.15 -30.06
N LYS A 64 -16.88 7.52 -30.60
CA LYS A 64 -16.57 7.40 -32.04
C LYS A 64 -16.65 5.95 -32.54
N LYS A 65 -16.09 5.01 -31.77
CA LYS A 65 -16.06 3.59 -32.17
C LYS A 65 -17.44 2.92 -32.04
N LEU A 66 -18.23 3.28 -31.05
CA LEU A 66 -19.52 2.63 -30.76
C LEU A 66 -20.69 3.27 -31.50
N PHE A 67 -20.66 4.59 -31.71
CA PHE A 67 -21.79 5.37 -32.23
C PHE A 67 -21.44 6.24 -33.45
N HIS A 68 -20.17 6.22 -33.90
CA HIS A 68 -19.67 7.01 -35.04
C HIS A 68 -19.81 8.54 -34.83
N ILE A 69 -19.75 9.01 -33.59
CA ILE A 69 -19.79 10.43 -33.23
C ILE A 69 -18.47 10.89 -32.65
N SER A 70 -18.16 12.17 -32.85
CA SER A 70 -16.96 12.81 -32.29
C SER A 70 -17.38 14.16 -31.68
N PRO A 71 -17.94 14.16 -30.47
CA PRO A 71 -18.33 15.39 -29.81
C PRO A 71 -17.10 16.24 -29.47
N GLU A 72 -17.30 17.56 -29.39
CA GLU A 72 -16.25 18.50 -29.02
C GLU A 72 -15.89 18.41 -27.53
N ILE A 73 -14.59 18.54 -27.23
CA ILE A 73 -14.10 18.66 -25.84
C ILE A 73 -14.06 20.15 -25.48
N ILE A 74 -14.84 20.54 -24.48
CA ILE A 74 -14.90 21.89 -23.96
C ILE A 74 -13.96 21.99 -22.76
N VAL A 75 -13.00 22.93 -22.82
CA VAL A 75 -12.07 23.16 -21.71
C VAL A 75 -12.59 24.32 -20.86
N LYS A 76 -12.76 24.09 -19.56
CA LYS A 76 -13.19 25.11 -18.60
C LYS A 76 -12.19 25.24 -17.44
N PRO A 77 -11.98 26.42 -16.86
CA PRO A 77 -11.21 26.58 -15.65
C PRO A 77 -11.95 25.93 -14.47
N ASP A 78 -11.24 25.18 -13.64
CA ASP A 78 -11.81 24.67 -12.39
C ASP A 78 -11.99 25.83 -11.39
N LEU A 79 -13.24 26.17 -11.11
CA LEU A 79 -13.58 27.25 -10.17
C LEU A 79 -13.21 26.92 -8.71
N ARG A 80 -13.02 25.64 -8.38
CA ARG A 80 -12.68 25.15 -7.02
C ARG A 80 -11.19 25.09 -6.77
N ARG A 81 -10.39 24.89 -7.83
CA ARG A 81 -8.93 24.72 -7.74
C ARG A 81 -8.22 25.67 -8.70
N ARG A 82 -7.66 26.77 -8.18
CA ARG A 82 -6.88 27.72 -8.98
C ARG A 82 -5.81 27.00 -9.83
N LYS A 83 -5.79 27.25 -11.15
CA LYS A 83 -4.87 26.71 -12.17
C LYS A 83 -5.12 25.27 -12.62
N LYS A 84 -6.29 24.68 -12.39
CA LYS A 84 -6.66 23.41 -13.02
C LYS A 84 -7.72 23.62 -14.08
N GLU A 85 -7.68 22.77 -15.09
CA GLU A 85 -8.66 22.70 -16.18
C GLU A 85 -9.57 21.50 -15.96
N VAL A 86 -10.80 21.63 -16.39
CA VAL A 86 -11.81 20.58 -16.43
C VAL A 86 -12.26 20.42 -17.86
N TYR A 87 -12.29 19.19 -18.31
CA TYR A 87 -12.66 18.82 -19.67
C TYR A 87 -14.09 18.29 -19.66
N GLN A 88 -14.95 18.89 -20.47
CA GLN A 88 -16.37 18.55 -20.56
C GLN A 88 -16.72 18.07 -21.97
N VAL A 89 -17.64 17.10 -22.03
CA VAL A 89 -18.27 16.64 -23.27
C VAL A 89 -19.77 16.52 -23.03
N ASN A 90 -20.56 17.22 -23.84
CA ASN A 90 -22.01 17.26 -23.68
C ASN A 90 -22.68 16.55 -24.84
N ILE A 91 -23.59 15.62 -24.56
CA ILE A 91 -24.47 14.96 -25.51
C ILE A 91 -25.87 15.54 -25.31
N THR A 92 -26.26 16.45 -26.17
CA THR A 92 -27.54 17.19 -26.10
C THR A 92 -28.61 16.65 -27.04
N ASP A 93 -28.23 15.81 -28.01
CA ASP A 93 -29.19 15.10 -28.85
C ASP A 93 -29.90 13.99 -28.05
N ARG A 94 -31.22 14.13 -27.86
CA ARG A 94 -32.04 13.20 -27.10
C ARG A 94 -31.97 11.77 -27.62
N SER A 95 -32.09 11.60 -28.95
CA SER A 95 -32.09 10.28 -29.57
C SER A 95 -30.77 9.54 -29.34
N LEU A 96 -29.67 10.28 -29.46
CA LEU A 96 -28.33 9.78 -29.22
C LEU A 96 -28.11 9.45 -27.74
N ALA A 97 -28.51 10.34 -26.82
CA ALA A 97 -28.41 10.10 -25.37
C ALA A 97 -29.16 8.83 -24.96
N ILE A 98 -30.39 8.65 -25.43
CA ILE A 98 -31.19 7.43 -25.20
C ILE A 98 -30.45 6.20 -25.75
N THR A 99 -29.95 6.26 -26.97
CA THR A 99 -29.24 5.13 -27.60
C THR A 99 -27.99 4.73 -26.76
N ILE A 100 -27.22 5.72 -26.27
CA ILE A 100 -26.07 5.47 -25.41
C ILE A 100 -26.51 4.81 -24.10
N LEU A 101 -27.52 5.37 -23.41
CA LEU A 101 -27.98 4.87 -22.12
C LEU A 101 -28.64 3.47 -22.22
N GLN A 102 -29.33 3.17 -23.30
CA GLN A 102 -29.87 1.84 -23.59
C GLN A 102 -28.77 0.83 -23.88
N LEU A 103 -27.73 1.20 -24.63
CA LEU A 103 -26.59 0.31 -24.91
C LEU A 103 -25.87 -0.12 -23.60
N VAL A 104 -25.71 0.81 -22.65
CA VAL A 104 -25.14 0.52 -21.33
C VAL A 104 -26.15 0.05 -20.29
N ARG A 105 -27.42 -0.16 -20.70
CA ARG A 105 -28.51 -0.66 -19.87
C ARG A 105 -28.87 0.23 -18.66
N PHE A 106 -28.70 1.55 -18.78
CA PHE A 106 -29.20 2.52 -17.79
C PHE A 106 -30.64 2.92 -18.04
N LEU A 107 -31.09 2.78 -19.28
CA LEU A 107 -32.50 2.87 -19.65
C LEU A 107 -32.97 1.53 -20.18
N SER A 108 -34.22 1.21 -19.87
CA SER A 108 -34.95 0.10 -20.49
C SER A 108 -35.32 0.45 -21.94
N ASP A 109 -35.80 -0.54 -22.68
CA ASP A 109 -36.33 -0.34 -24.04
C ASP A 109 -37.60 0.56 -24.06
N SER A 110 -38.28 0.69 -22.89
CA SER A 110 -39.44 1.60 -22.68
C SER A 110 -39.05 3.02 -22.23
N GLU A 111 -37.78 3.35 -22.24
CA GLU A 111 -37.20 4.63 -21.79
C GLU A 111 -37.35 4.93 -20.27
N ASP A 112 -37.72 3.91 -19.47
CA ASP A 112 -37.75 4.03 -18.02
C ASP A 112 -36.33 3.88 -17.45
N PHE A 113 -35.92 4.79 -16.54
CA PHE A 113 -34.71 4.61 -15.78
C PHE A 113 -34.83 3.38 -14.88
N ALA A 114 -33.78 2.58 -14.81
CA ALA A 114 -33.72 1.49 -13.86
C ALA A 114 -33.85 2.04 -12.43
N GLU A 115 -34.84 1.55 -11.66
CA GLU A 115 -35.10 2.02 -10.28
C GLU A 115 -33.90 1.80 -9.36
N ASP A 116 -33.11 0.74 -9.60
CA ASP A 116 -31.80 0.51 -9.01
C ASP A 116 -30.78 0.42 -10.14
N VAL A 117 -29.95 1.44 -10.32
CA VAL A 117 -28.83 1.37 -11.28
C VAL A 117 -27.77 0.45 -10.68
N PRO A 118 -27.75 -0.86 -11.04
CA PRO A 118 -26.64 -1.72 -10.66
C PRO A 118 -25.37 -1.15 -11.31
N LEU A 119 -24.22 -1.45 -10.72
CA LEU A 119 -22.89 -0.99 -11.17
C LEU A 119 -22.70 -1.05 -12.70
N ALA A 120 -23.20 -2.08 -13.31
CA ALA A 120 -23.60 -2.22 -14.71
C ALA A 120 -24.50 -3.43 -14.78
N HIS A 121 -25.46 -3.42 -15.68
CA HIS A 121 -26.35 -4.56 -15.85
C HIS A 121 -25.53 -5.85 -16.00
N GLN A 122 -25.90 -6.94 -15.30
CA GLN A 122 -25.16 -8.22 -15.27
C GLN A 122 -24.75 -8.71 -16.68
N VAL A 123 -25.56 -8.43 -17.71
CA VAL A 123 -25.27 -8.75 -19.10
C VAL A 123 -23.98 -8.10 -19.60
N ILE A 124 -23.67 -6.87 -19.16
CA ILE A 124 -22.46 -6.13 -19.57
C ILE A 124 -21.23 -6.72 -18.88
N LEU A 125 -21.34 -7.15 -17.62
CA LEU A 125 -20.25 -7.68 -16.79
C LEU A 125 -20.12 -9.22 -16.82
N ASN A 126 -20.87 -9.90 -17.65
CA ASN A 126 -20.92 -11.37 -17.68
C ASN A 126 -19.55 -12.02 -17.97
N ARG A 127 -18.72 -11.39 -18.81
CA ARG A 127 -17.40 -11.92 -19.18
C ARG A 127 -16.29 -11.32 -18.34
N SER A 128 -15.32 -12.12 -17.94
CA SER A 128 -14.13 -11.65 -17.20
C SER A 128 -13.40 -10.48 -17.89
N CYS A 129 -13.30 -10.49 -19.22
CA CYS A 129 -12.70 -9.39 -19.98
C CYS A 129 -13.53 -8.09 -19.90
N CYS A 130 -14.87 -8.18 -19.79
CA CYS A 130 -15.73 -7.02 -19.60
C CYS A 130 -15.56 -6.43 -18.19
N ARG A 131 -15.46 -7.30 -17.16
CA ARG A 131 -15.19 -6.86 -15.78
C ARG A 131 -13.87 -6.12 -15.67
N ARG A 132 -12.81 -6.59 -16.35
CA ARG A 132 -11.51 -5.90 -16.41
C ARG A 132 -11.60 -4.57 -17.14
N ALA A 133 -12.34 -4.51 -18.25
CA ALA A 133 -12.55 -3.27 -19.00
C ALA A 133 -13.36 -2.26 -18.18
N PHE A 134 -14.38 -2.72 -17.47
CA PHE A 134 -15.17 -1.89 -16.54
C PHE A 134 -14.28 -1.33 -15.41
N LEU A 135 -13.48 -2.19 -14.76
CA LEU A 135 -12.55 -1.79 -13.70
C LEU A 135 -11.54 -0.74 -14.20
N ARG A 136 -11.02 -0.90 -15.44
CA ARG A 136 -10.16 0.09 -16.09
C ARG A 136 -10.87 1.43 -16.26
N GLY A 137 -12.11 1.44 -16.74
CA GLY A 137 -12.93 2.66 -16.85
C GLY A 137 -13.19 3.33 -15.51
N ALA A 138 -13.56 2.56 -14.47
CA ALA A 138 -13.79 3.06 -13.12
C ALA A 138 -12.51 3.67 -12.52
N PHE A 139 -11.36 3.01 -12.70
CA PHE A 139 -10.07 3.57 -12.26
C PHE A 139 -9.69 4.84 -13.01
N LEU A 140 -9.88 4.89 -14.32
CA LEU A 140 -9.63 6.09 -15.11
C LEU A 140 -10.47 7.27 -14.61
N ALA A 141 -11.73 7.03 -14.29
CA ALA A 141 -12.68 8.04 -13.83
C ALA A 141 -12.38 8.52 -12.40
N ALA A 142 -12.35 7.61 -11.44
CA ALA A 142 -12.36 7.92 -10.01
C ALA A 142 -11.27 7.20 -9.19
N GLY A 143 -10.37 6.46 -9.86
CA GLY A 143 -9.32 5.71 -9.19
C GLY A 143 -8.06 6.51 -8.93
N SER A 144 -7.30 6.05 -7.94
CA SER A 144 -5.93 6.47 -7.69
C SER A 144 -5.07 5.31 -7.17
N VAL A 145 -3.77 5.38 -7.41
CA VAL A 145 -2.79 4.44 -6.90
C VAL A 145 -1.57 5.19 -6.38
N SER A 146 -1.08 4.79 -5.20
CA SER A 146 0.09 5.40 -4.60
C SER A 146 1.36 5.03 -5.34
N ASP A 147 2.35 5.91 -5.26
CA ASP A 147 3.72 5.64 -5.64
C ASP A 147 4.28 4.48 -4.80
N PRO A 148 4.75 3.37 -5.43
CA PRO A 148 5.22 2.18 -4.73
C PRO A 148 6.44 2.44 -3.83
N ASP A 149 7.19 3.51 -4.07
CA ASP A 149 8.31 3.90 -3.20
C ASP A 149 7.85 4.53 -1.88
N LYS A 150 6.57 4.94 -1.78
CA LYS A 150 6.00 5.58 -0.59
C LYS A 150 5.05 4.69 0.18
N SER A 151 4.11 4.05 -0.51
CA SER A 151 3.10 3.21 0.11
C SER A 151 2.42 2.31 -0.92
N TYR A 152 1.74 1.27 -0.44
CA TYR A 152 0.92 0.38 -1.26
C TYR A 152 -0.55 0.67 -0.98
N HIS A 153 -1.17 1.45 -1.85
CA HIS A 153 -2.58 1.82 -1.74
C HIS A 153 -3.18 2.07 -3.11
N PHE A 154 -4.25 1.36 -3.41
CA PHE A 154 -5.09 1.54 -4.58
C PHE A 154 -6.50 1.86 -4.09
N GLU A 155 -7.16 2.85 -4.68
CA GLU A 155 -8.52 3.22 -4.31
C GLU A 155 -9.33 3.69 -5.51
N ILE A 156 -10.65 3.47 -5.44
CA ILE A 156 -11.65 4.06 -6.33
C ILE A 156 -12.71 4.72 -5.44
N VAL A 157 -12.97 5.99 -5.71
CA VAL A 157 -13.91 6.81 -4.95
C VAL A 157 -15.30 6.71 -5.58
N CYS A 158 -16.30 6.32 -4.79
CA CYS A 158 -17.69 6.23 -5.19
C CYS A 158 -18.53 7.30 -4.47
N THR A 159 -19.52 7.83 -5.15
CA THR A 159 -20.48 8.80 -4.58
C THR A 159 -21.49 8.10 -3.65
N GLU A 160 -21.80 6.85 -3.92
CA GLU A 160 -22.80 6.04 -3.22
C GLU A 160 -22.22 4.78 -2.64
N GLU A 161 -22.75 4.34 -1.49
CA GLU A 161 -22.29 3.12 -0.80
C GLU A 161 -22.56 1.86 -1.62
N ASN A 162 -23.76 1.76 -2.20
CA ASN A 162 -24.14 0.63 -3.05
C ASN A 162 -23.19 0.43 -4.23
N LEU A 163 -22.76 1.53 -4.87
CA LEU A 163 -21.78 1.49 -5.96
C LEU A 163 -20.43 0.95 -5.49
N ALA A 164 -19.97 1.34 -4.28
CA ALA A 164 -18.73 0.84 -3.70
C ALA A 164 -18.83 -0.65 -3.31
N ASP A 165 -19.96 -1.10 -2.80
CA ASP A 165 -20.18 -2.52 -2.45
C ASP A 165 -20.13 -3.40 -3.70
N GLN A 166 -20.87 -3.04 -4.74
CA GLN A 166 -20.86 -3.75 -6.02
C GLN A 166 -19.48 -3.75 -6.69
N LEU A 167 -18.71 -2.66 -6.57
CA LEU A 167 -17.34 -2.60 -7.06
C LEU A 167 -16.41 -3.52 -6.26
N CYS A 168 -16.58 -3.62 -4.94
CA CYS A 168 -15.88 -4.60 -4.12
C CYS A 168 -16.19 -6.04 -4.55
N GLU A 169 -17.47 -6.38 -4.77
CA GLU A 169 -17.90 -7.69 -5.24
C GLU A 169 -17.25 -8.04 -6.58
N LEU A 170 -17.28 -7.11 -7.54
CA LEU A 170 -16.65 -7.27 -8.85
C LEU A 170 -15.14 -7.54 -8.72
N MET A 171 -14.45 -6.83 -7.84
CA MET A 171 -13.02 -7.02 -7.60
C MET A 171 -12.74 -8.38 -6.92
N VAL A 172 -13.59 -8.80 -5.96
CA VAL A 172 -13.50 -10.13 -5.31
C VAL A 172 -13.70 -11.24 -6.34
N GLU A 173 -14.66 -11.12 -7.26
CA GLU A 173 -14.85 -12.08 -8.36
C GLU A 173 -13.65 -12.17 -9.32
N LEU A 174 -12.83 -11.11 -9.38
CA LEU A 174 -11.56 -11.09 -10.09
C LEU A 174 -10.38 -11.63 -9.25
N GLY A 175 -10.61 -12.06 -8.00
CA GLY A 175 -9.60 -12.61 -7.10
C GLY A 175 -8.86 -11.57 -6.27
N ILE A 176 -9.38 -10.35 -6.13
CA ILE A 176 -8.76 -9.24 -5.39
C ILE A 176 -9.47 -9.03 -4.05
N ASP A 177 -8.73 -9.01 -2.93
CA ASP A 177 -9.24 -8.69 -1.58
C ASP A 177 -9.49 -7.17 -1.46
N ALA A 178 -10.52 -6.69 -2.14
CA ALA A 178 -10.96 -5.31 -2.06
C ALA A 178 -11.81 -5.10 -0.80
N ARG A 179 -11.70 -3.93 -0.20
CA ARG A 179 -12.43 -3.54 1.00
C ARG A 179 -13.06 -2.17 0.81
N ARG A 180 -14.14 -1.93 1.52
CA ARG A 180 -14.82 -0.63 1.55
C ARG A 180 -14.52 0.12 2.85
N VAL A 181 -14.45 1.45 2.74
CA VAL A 181 -14.44 2.37 3.87
C VAL A 181 -15.26 3.61 3.55
N GLN A 182 -16.02 4.10 4.54
CA GLN A 182 -16.74 5.36 4.42
C GLN A 182 -15.83 6.51 4.85
N ARG A 183 -15.71 7.55 3.99
CA ARG A 183 -14.98 8.79 4.30
C ARG A 183 -15.88 9.99 4.02
N GLN A 184 -16.41 10.61 5.06
CA GLN A 184 -17.35 11.71 4.95
C GLN A 184 -18.56 11.32 4.07
N LYS A 185 -18.72 11.97 2.92
CA LYS A 185 -19.82 11.73 1.96
C LYS A 185 -19.47 10.73 0.85
N TYR A 186 -18.27 10.15 0.85
CA TYR A 186 -17.81 9.22 -0.18
C TYR A 186 -17.59 7.82 0.38
N ALA A 187 -17.98 6.83 -0.38
CA ALA A 187 -17.60 5.45 -0.15
C ALA A 187 -16.37 5.11 -1.01
N ILE A 188 -15.36 4.49 -0.41
CA ILE A 188 -14.10 4.21 -1.08
C ILE A 188 -13.86 2.72 -1.09
N THR A 189 -13.71 2.14 -2.28
CA THR A 189 -13.23 0.78 -2.47
C THR A 189 -11.72 0.82 -2.59
N TYR A 190 -11.00 0.05 -1.76
CA TYR A 190 -9.54 0.11 -1.70
C TYR A 190 -8.87 -1.26 -1.56
N VAL A 191 -7.59 -1.32 -1.97
CA VAL A 191 -6.68 -2.46 -1.83
C VAL A 191 -5.34 -1.98 -1.26
N LYS A 192 -4.77 -2.74 -0.33
CA LYS A 192 -3.46 -2.45 0.32
C LYS A 192 -2.39 -3.51 0.05
N GLY A 193 -2.76 -4.66 -0.48
CA GLY A 193 -1.82 -5.72 -0.80
C GLY A 193 -0.94 -5.35 -2.01
N SER A 194 0.38 -5.29 -1.84
CA SER A 194 1.28 -4.90 -2.92
C SER A 194 1.19 -5.81 -4.15
N GLU A 195 1.04 -7.13 -3.96
CA GLU A 195 0.85 -8.10 -5.04
C GLU A 195 -0.48 -7.89 -5.75
N GLN A 196 -1.55 -7.71 -5.00
CA GLN A 196 -2.88 -7.50 -5.55
C GLN A 196 -3.01 -6.18 -6.33
N ILE A 197 -2.25 -5.13 -5.94
CA ILE A 197 -2.19 -3.88 -6.71
C ILE A 197 -1.47 -4.13 -8.04
N ALA A 198 -0.39 -4.92 -8.07
CA ALA A 198 0.27 -5.32 -9.30
C ALA A 198 -0.66 -6.13 -10.21
N ASP A 199 -1.41 -7.09 -9.65
CA ASP A 199 -2.42 -7.86 -10.37
C ASP A 199 -3.50 -6.95 -10.98
N LEU A 200 -4.00 -5.97 -10.21
CA LEU A 200 -4.96 -4.97 -10.70
C LEU A 200 -4.42 -4.18 -11.89
N LEU A 201 -3.19 -3.68 -11.80
CA LEU A 201 -2.53 -2.97 -12.90
C LEU A 201 -2.42 -3.85 -14.15
N GLY A 202 -2.05 -5.13 -13.96
CA GLY A 202 -1.99 -6.12 -15.03
C GLY A 202 -3.37 -6.43 -15.64
N MET A 203 -4.40 -6.62 -14.81
CA MET A 203 -5.78 -6.87 -15.24
C MET A 203 -6.36 -5.70 -16.04
N MET A 204 -6.03 -4.47 -15.66
CA MET A 204 -6.43 -3.26 -16.38
C MET A 204 -5.58 -3.02 -17.64
N GLU A 205 -4.53 -3.80 -17.87
CA GLU A 205 -3.59 -3.71 -18.99
C GLU A 205 -2.61 -2.52 -18.93
N ALA A 206 -2.34 -1.98 -17.72
CA ALA A 206 -1.26 -1.02 -17.48
C ALA A 206 0.10 -1.74 -17.41
N ARG A 207 0.57 -2.32 -18.51
CA ARG A 207 1.70 -3.25 -18.55
C ARG A 207 3.03 -2.61 -18.17
N VAL A 208 3.30 -1.40 -18.66
CA VAL A 208 4.54 -0.67 -18.41
C VAL A 208 4.57 -0.23 -16.95
N MET A 209 3.48 0.36 -16.47
CA MET A 209 3.38 0.83 -15.08
C MET A 209 3.32 -0.32 -14.08
N MET A 210 2.75 -1.47 -14.44
CA MET A 210 2.82 -2.70 -13.64
C MET A 210 4.27 -3.17 -13.47
N LEU A 211 5.07 -3.19 -14.54
CA LEU A 211 6.48 -3.58 -14.45
C LEU A 211 7.30 -2.60 -13.61
N GLN A 212 7.04 -1.30 -13.72
CA GLN A 212 7.69 -0.30 -12.86
C GLN A 212 7.31 -0.49 -11.39
N TYR A 213 6.02 -0.72 -11.12
CA TYR A 213 5.51 -1.01 -9.78
C TYR A 213 6.19 -2.23 -9.17
N GLU A 214 6.29 -3.35 -9.92
CA GLU A 214 6.95 -4.58 -9.47
C GLU A 214 8.45 -4.38 -9.22
N ASN A 215 9.14 -3.64 -10.07
CA ASN A 215 10.56 -3.33 -9.86
C ASN A 215 10.77 -2.54 -8.54
N SER A 216 9.97 -1.51 -8.29
CA SER A 216 10.03 -0.77 -7.01
C SER A 216 9.71 -1.68 -5.82
N ARG A 217 8.71 -2.56 -5.93
CA ARG A 217 8.33 -3.52 -4.89
C ARG A 217 9.51 -4.43 -4.51
N ILE A 218 10.15 -5.04 -5.51
CA ILE A 218 11.31 -5.93 -5.29
C ILE A 218 12.46 -5.18 -4.63
N ILE A 219 12.80 -3.98 -5.10
CA ILE A 219 13.85 -3.16 -4.52
C ILE A 219 13.55 -2.81 -3.06
N ASN A 220 12.31 -2.44 -2.75
CA ASN A 220 11.88 -2.11 -1.39
C ASN A 220 11.90 -3.33 -0.46
N GLU A 221 11.55 -4.51 -0.95
CA GLU A 221 11.65 -5.76 -0.20
C GLU A 221 13.10 -6.10 0.16
N VAL A 222 14.01 -6.02 -0.81
CA VAL A 222 15.45 -6.24 -0.60
C VAL A 222 16.01 -5.24 0.41
N ARG A 223 15.72 -3.95 0.26
CA ARG A 223 16.13 -2.91 1.23
C ARG A 223 15.60 -3.18 2.63
N GLY A 224 14.32 -3.55 2.73
CA GLY A 224 13.68 -3.91 4.00
C GLY A 224 14.35 -5.10 4.68
N ASN A 225 14.73 -6.14 3.92
CA ASN A 225 15.43 -7.31 4.43
C ASN A 225 16.84 -6.95 4.95
N ILE A 226 17.59 -6.15 4.19
CA ILE A 226 18.92 -5.67 4.59
C ILE A 226 18.82 -4.83 5.88
N ASN A 227 17.88 -3.87 5.93
CA ASN A 227 17.69 -3.02 7.11
C ASN A 227 17.34 -3.83 8.35
N ARG A 228 16.44 -4.83 8.22
CA ARG A 228 16.11 -5.75 9.34
C ARG A 228 17.33 -6.52 9.82
N LYS A 229 18.17 -7.03 8.91
CA LYS A 229 19.40 -7.74 9.24
C LYS A 229 20.39 -6.83 9.97
N VAL A 230 20.65 -5.65 9.43
CA VAL A 230 21.56 -4.65 10.05
C VAL A 230 21.06 -4.23 11.43
N ASN A 231 19.75 -3.94 11.58
CA ASN A 231 19.17 -3.57 12.87
C ASN A 231 19.30 -4.71 13.90
N CYS A 232 19.08 -5.95 13.48
CA CYS A 232 19.23 -7.12 14.34
C CYS A 232 20.70 -7.30 14.79
N GLU A 233 21.64 -7.20 13.87
CA GLU A 233 23.08 -7.31 14.17
C GLU A 233 23.54 -6.17 15.09
N THR A 234 23.14 -4.93 14.81
CA THR A 234 23.44 -3.75 15.64
C THR A 234 22.87 -3.91 17.05
N ALA A 235 21.63 -4.36 17.19
CA ALA A 235 21.01 -4.62 18.50
C ALA A 235 21.77 -5.71 19.28
N ASN A 236 22.23 -6.77 18.62
CA ASN A 236 23.02 -7.83 19.23
C ASN A 236 24.40 -7.33 19.68
N ILE A 237 25.08 -6.53 18.86
CA ILE A 237 26.37 -5.92 19.21
C ILE A 237 26.20 -5.03 20.44
N ASN A 238 25.22 -4.11 20.42
CA ASN A 238 24.95 -3.21 21.54
C ASN A 238 24.61 -3.97 22.83
N LYS A 239 23.81 -5.04 22.73
CA LYS A 239 23.47 -5.88 23.88
C LYS A 239 24.73 -6.56 24.46
N THR A 240 25.61 -7.05 23.60
CA THR A 240 26.88 -7.71 24.02
C THR A 240 27.84 -6.69 24.64
N ALA A 241 28.02 -5.51 24.03
CA ALA A 241 28.86 -4.44 24.53
C ALA A 241 28.39 -3.92 25.90
N ASN A 242 27.09 -3.67 26.07
CA ASN A 242 26.52 -3.22 27.34
C ASN A 242 26.66 -4.30 28.43
N ALA A 243 26.50 -5.57 28.08
CA ALA A 243 26.73 -6.66 29.04
C ALA A 243 28.20 -6.76 29.46
N ALA A 244 29.14 -6.60 28.52
CA ALA A 244 30.57 -6.59 28.81
C ALA A 244 30.98 -5.40 29.71
N ALA A 245 30.46 -4.20 29.43
CA ALA A 245 30.69 -3.01 30.23
C ALA A 245 30.24 -3.21 31.68
N ARG A 246 29.01 -3.70 31.89
CA ARG A 246 28.51 -4.03 33.24
C ARG A 246 29.35 -5.07 33.95
N GLN A 247 29.79 -6.12 33.26
CA GLN A 247 30.65 -7.15 33.82
C GLN A 247 32.00 -6.56 34.28
N ILE A 248 32.58 -5.65 33.52
CA ILE A 248 33.84 -4.95 33.87
C ILE A 248 33.62 -4.08 35.09
N GLU A 249 32.58 -3.25 35.15
CA GLU A 249 32.19 -2.45 36.31
C GLU A 249 32.02 -3.29 37.58
N ASP A 250 31.37 -4.45 37.47
CA ASP A 250 31.19 -5.38 38.57
C ASP A 250 32.49 -5.97 39.04
N ILE A 251 33.38 -6.32 38.13
CA ILE A 251 34.73 -6.87 38.46
C ILE A 251 35.60 -5.81 39.10
N GLU A 252 35.66 -4.59 38.59
CA GLU A 252 36.40 -3.47 39.13
C GLU A 252 35.92 -3.10 40.56
N LEU A 253 34.61 -3.11 40.79
CA LEU A 253 34.05 -2.92 42.13
C LEU A 253 34.57 -3.99 43.11
N ILE A 254 34.58 -5.23 42.72
CA ILE A 254 35.08 -6.36 43.56
C ILE A 254 36.56 -6.22 43.80
N GLU A 255 37.37 -5.89 42.77
CA GLU A 255 38.80 -5.67 42.90
C GLU A 255 39.11 -4.56 43.87
N ASN A 256 38.47 -3.39 43.78
CA ASN A 256 38.68 -2.24 44.63
C ASN A 256 38.16 -2.45 46.09
N THR A 257 37.25 -3.39 46.34
CA THR A 257 36.64 -3.56 47.66
C THR A 257 37.26 -4.71 48.44
N MET A 258 37.36 -5.90 47.83
CA MET A 258 37.81 -7.09 48.54
C MET A 258 39.02 -7.79 47.88
N GLY A 259 39.36 -7.43 46.63
CA GLY A 259 40.37 -8.09 45.81
C GLY A 259 39.89 -9.34 45.11
N LEU A 260 40.33 -9.56 43.82
CA LEU A 260 39.89 -10.70 43.00
C LEU A 260 40.36 -12.04 43.58
N SER A 261 41.45 -12.07 44.30
CA SER A 261 41.99 -13.29 44.94
C SER A 261 41.06 -13.90 46.02
N LYS A 262 40.07 -13.15 46.50
CA LYS A 262 39.07 -13.62 47.45
C LYS A 262 37.83 -14.24 46.77
N LEU A 263 37.76 -14.16 45.45
CA LEU A 263 36.70 -14.83 44.69
C LEU A 263 36.85 -16.34 44.77
N PRO A 264 35.77 -17.12 44.76
CA PRO A 264 35.80 -18.60 44.69
C PRO A 264 36.55 -19.06 43.44
N ASN A 265 37.19 -20.25 43.54
CA ASN A 265 37.98 -20.86 42.47
C ASN A 265 37.27 -20.81 41.09
N GLY A 266 37.97 -20.34 40.10
CA GLY A 266 37.54 -20.20 38.71
C GLY A 266 36.71 -18.94 38.43
N LEU A 267 36.32 -18.13 39.42
CA LEU A 267 35.72 -16.79 39.22
C LEU A 267 36.76 -15.72 39.12
N ASP A 268 37.89 -15.84 39.89
CA ASP A 268 39.02 -14.94 39.83
C ASP A 268 39.73 -14.98 38.47
N GLU A 269 39.93 -16.19 37.91
CA GLU A 269 40.49 -16.38 36.57
C GLU A 269 39.55 -15.74 35.51
N MET A 270 38.24 -16.02 35.59
CA MET A 270 37.26 -15.42 34.68
C MET A 270 37.22 -13.90 34.75
N ALA A 271 37.30 -13.31 35.94
CA ALA A 271 37.34 -11.88 36.13
C ALA A 271 38.57 -11.28 35.50
N ARG A 272 39.78 -11.84 35.69
CA ARG A 272 41.04 -11.39 35.08
C ARG A 272 41.00 -11.45 33.55
N VAL A 273 40.50 -12.56 32.98
CA VAL A 273 40.39 -12.77 31.56
C VAL A 273 39.44 -11.72 30.95
N ARG A 274 38.31 -11.43 31.62
CA ARG A 274 37.36 -10.41 31.15
C ARG A 274 37.96 -8.99 31.17
N LEU A 275 38.72 -8.61 32.20
CA LEU A 275 39.40 -7.34 32.25
C LEU A 275 40.51 -7.22 31.18
N GLN A 276 41.22 -8.28 30.91
CA GLN A 276 42.28 -8.34 29.90
C GLN A 276 41.71 -8.26 28.46
N TYR A 277 40.51 -8.84 28.25
CA TYR A 277 39.85 -8.92 26.95
C TYR A 277 38.42 -8.34 27.02
N PRO A 278 38.28 -7.02 27.15
CA PRO A 278 37.02 -6.35 27.43
C PRO A 278 35.97 -6.50 26.29
N THR A 279 36.44 -6.66 25.05
CA THR A 279 35.56 -6.76 23.86
C THR A 279 35.32 -8.20 23.44
N ALA A 280 35.98 -9.19 24.04
CA ALA A 280 35.85 -10.59 23.66
C ALA A 280 34.41 -11.12 23.91
N THR A 281 33.94 -11.94 23.01
CA THR A 281 32.67 -12.67 23.15
C THR A 281 32.76 -13.72 24.26
N LEU A 282 31.61 -14.18 24.75
CA LEU A 282 31.60 -15.28 25.79
C LEU A 282 32.27 -16.57 25.30
N SER A 283 32.28 -16.86 24.00
CA SER A 283 32.96 -18.02 23.44
C SER A 283 34.47 -17.84 23.49
N GLU A 284 34.97 -16.69 22.99
CA GLU A 284 36.39 -16.38 23.01
C GLU A 284 36.97 -16.36 24.44
N LEU A 285 36.20 -15.79 25.39
CA LEU A 285 36.63 -15.82 26.79
C LEU A 285 36.73 -17.27 27.32
N GLY A 286 35.84 -18.17 26.88
CA GLY A 286 35.85 -19.56 27.28
C GLY A 286 37.09 -20.31 26.78
N ASP A 287 37.54 -19.97 25.57
CA ASP A 287 38.73 -20.55 24.94
C ASP A 287 40.05 -20.06 25.60
N LEU A 288 40.02 -18.90 26.26
CA LEU A 288 41.16 -18.30 26.96
C LEU A 288 41.37 -18.83 28.39
N ILE A 289 40.44 -19.63 28.94
CA ILE A 289 40.49 -20.22 30.27
C ILE A 289 41.08 -21.64 30.18
N ASN A 290 41.86 -22.04 31.19
CA ASN A 290 42.46 -23.38 31.25
C ASN A 290 41.94 -24.19 32.46
N PRO A 291 41.21 -25.34 32.26
CA PRO A 291 40.79 -25.88 30.96
C PRO A 291 39.69 -25.04 30.29
N PRO A 292 39.53 -25.09 28.93
CA PRO A 292 38.55 -24.33 28.20
C PRO A 292 37.11 -24.56 28.70
N VAL A 293 36.31 -23.50 28.73
CA VAL A 293 34.95 -23.54 29.26
C VAL A 293 33.96 -23.08 28.18
N GLY A 294 32.91 -23.82 27.97
CA GLY A 294 31.88 -23.42 26.98
C GLY A 294 31.14 -22.13 27.36
N LYS A 295 30.55 -21.49 26.35
CA LYS A 295 29.78 -20.22 26.47
C LYS A 295 28.82 -20.19 27.67
N SER A 296 28.12 -21.30 27.95
CA SER A 296 27.19 -21.41 29.10
C SER A 296 27.90 -21.33 30.43
N GLY A 297 29.08 -21.98 30.54
CA GLY A 297 29.91 -21.93 31.75
C GLY A 297 30.50 -20.55 32.00
N VAL A 298 30.96 -19.87 30.93
CA VAL A 298 31.42 -18.47 31.02
C VAL A 298 30.27 -17.55 31.49
N ASN A 299 29.10 -17.66 30.90
CA ASN A 299 27.94 -16.87 31.29
C ASN A 299 27.55 -17.11 32.75
N HIS A 300 27.58 -18.36 33.21
CA HIS A 300 27.31 -18.73 34.60
C HIS A 300 28.32 -18.09 35.57
N ARG A 301 29.64 -18.16 35.27
CA ARG A 301 30.68 -17.57 36.11
C ARG A 301 30.55 -16.01 36.15
N LEU A 302 30.35 -15.35 35.01
CA LEU A 302 30.15 -13.91 34.97
C LEU A 302 28.90 -13.44 35.71
N ARG A 303 27.80 -14.20 35.65
CA ARG A 303 26.60 -13.95 36.43
C ARG A 303 26.85 -14.05 37.94
N LYS A 304 27.60 -15.08 38.38
CA LYS A 304 28.00 -15.18 39.80
C LYS A 304 28.86 -14.03 40.27
N ILE A 305 29.77 -13.53 39.44
CA ILE A 305 30.56 -12.34 39.74
C ILE A 305 29.64 -11.13 39.92
N GLY A 306 28.67 -10.92 39.03
CA GLY A 306 27.65 -9.85 39.14
C GLY A 306 26.82 -9.96 40.43
N GLU A 307 26.44 -11.19 40.85
CA GLU A 307 25.71 -11.44 42.13
C GLU A 307 26.57 -11.04 43.36
N ILE A 308 27.88 -11.22 43.29
CA ILE A 308 28.80 -10.81 44.37
C ILE A 308 28.92 -9.27 44.35
N ALA A 309 29.11 -8.66 43.21
CA ALA A 309 29.16 -7.21 43.09
C ALA A 309 27.90 -6.51 43.64
N GLU A 310 26.72 -7.06 43.33
CA GLU A 310 25.45 -6.53 43.84
C GLU A 310 25.33 -6.64 45.38
N ARG A 311 25.82 -7.71 45.97
CA ARG A 311 25.87 -7.81 47.46
C ARG A 311 26.80 -6.76 48.07
N ILE A 312 27.93 -6.45 47.42
CA ILE A 312 28.84 -5.39 47.89
C ILE A 312 28.18 -4.03 47.79
N ARG A 313 27.45 -3.73 46.69
CA ARG A 313 26.71 -2.47 46.54
C ARG A 313 25.65 -2.30 47.63
N THR A 314 24.90 -3.36 47.96
CA THR A 314 23.83 -3.32 48.95
C THR A 314 24.39 -3.20 50.36
N GLN A 315 25.51 -3.86 50.69
CA GLN A 315 26.15 -3.74 52.02
C GLN A 315 26.87 -2.41 52.21
N GLY A 316 27.50 -1.84 51.18
CA GLY A 316 28.14 -0.52 51.20
C GLY A 316 27.14 0.65 51.36
N GLY A 317 25.88 0.46 50.93
CA GLY A 317 24.79 1.43 51.09
C GLY A 317 24.27 1.54 52.53
N SER A 318 24.41 0.49 53.33
CA SER A 318 24.01 0.50 54.78
C SER A 318 24.94 1.31 55.70
N ILE A 319 26.19 1.57 55.25
CA ILE A 319 27.18 2.27 56.10
C ILE A 319 27.20 3.80 55.89
N ARG A 320 26.48 4.29 54.85
CA ARG A 320 26.39 5.75 54.57
C ARG A 320 25.16 6.46 55.17
N ASN A 321 24.26 5.74 55.78
CA ASN A 321 23.01 6.28 56.40
C ASN A 321 22.93 6.00 57.94
N GLY A 322 24.07 5.96 58.58
CA GLY A 322 24.18 5.90 60.06
C GLY A 322 24.89 7.13 60.63
#